data_628a0291c33da45e357cced67c408ad0
#
_entry.id   628a0291c33da45e357cced67c408ad0
#
_cell.length_a   1.000
_cell.length_b   1.000
_cell.length_c   1.000
_cell.angle_alpha   90.00
_cell.angle_beta   90.00
_cell.angle_gamma   90.00
#
_symmetry.space_group_name_H-M   'P 1'
#
loop_
_entity.id
_entity.type
_entity.pdbx_description
1 polymer ?
#
loop_
_entity_poly.entity_id
_entity_poly.type
_entity_poly.pdbx_seq_one_letter_code
_entity_poly.pdbx_strand_id
1 'polypeptide(L)' 'MIRFEATFTCADESEVIDALNEIIYRIEGGYVCGYLTGVDTEGDWGISEEED' A
#
# COMPACT_ATOMS: atom_id res chain seq x y z
N MET A 1 -18.90 4.64 1.05
CA MET A 1 -18.10 3.39 1.07
C MET A 1 -16.64 3.71 0.76
N ILE A 2 -15.72 3.05 1.45
CA ILE A 2 -14.29 3.26 1.23
C ILE A 2 -13.74 2.10 0.43
N ARG A 3 -12.96 2.43 -0.59
CA ARG A 3 -12.30 1.45 -1.44
C ARG A 3 -10.78 1.55 -1.25
N PHE A 4 -10.16 0.42 -0.96
CA PHE A 4 -8.72 0.32 -0.87
C PHE A 4 -8.20 -0.52 -2.03
N GLU A 5 -7.18 -0.02 -2.71
CA GLU A 5 -6.53 -0.76 -3.79
C GLU A 5 -5.01 -0.67 -3.62
N ALA A 6 -4.35 -1.78 -3.82
CA ALA A 6 -2.89 -1.84 -3.79
C ALA A 6 -2.42 -2.86 -4.81
N THR A 7 -1.40 -2.49 -5.57
CA THR A 7 -0.77 -3.37 -6.54
C THR A 7 0.73 -3.19 -6.43
N PHE A 8 1.42 -4.24 -6.06
CA PHE A 8 2.88 -4.19 -5.96
C PHE A 8 3.48 -5.57 -6.09
N THR A 9 4.75 -5.61 -6.43
CA THR A 9 5.53 -6.83 -6.54
C THR A 9 6.70 -6.78 -5.57
N CYS A 10 7.06 -7.94 -5.03
CA CYS A 10 8.17 -8.09 -4.10
C CYS A 10 8.94 -9.35 -4.45
N ALA A 11 10.14 -9.51 -3.90
CA ALA A 11 10.95 -10.68 -4.14
C ALA A 11 10.42 -11.92 -3.41
N ASP A 12 9.85 -11.75 -2.21
CA ASP A 12 9.34 -12.86 -1.42
C ASP A 12 8.20 -12.41 -0.49
N GLU A 13 7.63 -13.38 0.22
CA GLU A 13 6.51 -13.14 1.11
C GLU A 13 6.87 -12.25 2.31
N SER A 14 8.10 -12.33 2.78
CA SER A 14 8.57 -11.50 3.88
C SER A 14 8.51 -10.02 3.50
N GLU A 15 8.89 -9.71 2.27
CA GLU A 15 8.83 -8.34 1.76
C GLU A 15 7.38 -7.88 1.55
N VAL A 16 6.48 -8.80 1.20
CA VAL A 16 5.06 -8.47 1.09
C VAL A 16 4.52 -8.03 2.45
N ILE A 17 4.89 -8.74 3.51
CA ILE A 17 4.47 -8.37 4.87
C ILE A 17 5.01 -7.00 5.25
N ASP A 18 6.28 -6.74 4.95
CA ASP A 18 6.89 -5.44 5.24
C ASP A 18 6.18 -4.31 4.47
N ALA A 19 5.85 -4.56 3.22
CA ALA A 19 5.14 -3.58 2.40
C ALA A 19 3.74 -3.28 2.96
N LEU A 20 3.02 -4.31 3.39
CA LEU A 20 1.70 -4.12 4.00
C LEU A 20 1.80 -3.34 5.31
N ASN A 21 2.80 -3.62 6.13
CA ASN A 21 3.03 -2.89 7.37
C ASN A 21 3.36 -1.41 7.09
N GLU A 22 4.11 -1.13 6.04
CA GLU A 22 4.39 0.24 5.63
C GLU A 22 3.11 0.97 5.23
N ILE A 23 2.23 0.30 4.48
CA ILE A 23 0.95 0.86 4.08
C ILE A 23 0.11 1.20 5.33
N ILE A 24 0.03 0.28 6.27
CA ILE A 24 -0.72 0.49 7.51
C ILE A 24 -0.17 1.72 8.26
N TYR A 25 1.14 1.80 8.38
CA TYR A 25 1.80 2.91 9.05
C TYR A 25 1.45 4.25 8.40
N ARG A 26 1.45 4.29 7.07
CA ARG A 26 1.11 5.52 6.33
C ARG A 26 -0.36 5.90 6.50
N ILE A 27 -1.26 4.93 6.46
CA ILE A 27 -2.68 5.18 6.67
C ILE A 27 -2.92 5.74 8.07
N GLU A 28 -2.29 5.18 9.07
CA GLU A 28 -2.40 5.67 10.45
C GLU A 28 -1.86 7.10 10.58
N GLY A 29 -0.88 7.46 9.76
CA GLY A 29 -0.32 8.81 9.72
C GLY A 29 -1.14 9.82 8.91
N GLY A 30 -2.25 9.39 8.31
CA GLY A 30 -3.14 10.28 7.56
C GLY A 30 -2.94 10.26 6.05
N TYR A 31 -2.06 9.42 5.52
CA TYR A 31 -1.88 9.30 4.09
C TYR A 31 -2.99 8.45 3.48
N VAL A 32 -3.41 8.80 2.27
CA VAL A 32 -4.46 8.08 1.55
C VAL A 32 -3.95 7.43 0.27
N CYS A 33 -2.68 7.62 -0.05
CA CYS A 33 -2.04 6.98 -1.19
C CYS A 33 -0.53 7.03 -1.02
N GLY A 34 0.18 6.23 -1.80
CA GLY A 34 1.62 6.22 -1.76
C GLY A 34 2.22 5.23 -2.73
N TYR A 35 3.54 5.30 -2.83
CA TYR A 35 4.33 4.37 -3.64
C TYR A 35 5.14 3.47 -2.73
N LEU A 36 5.35 2.25 -3.19
CA LEU A 36 6.22 1.29 -2.53
C LEU A 36 7.46 1.15 -3.39
N THR A 37 8.61 1.48 -2.82
CA THR A 37 9.88 1.40 -3.53
C THR A 37 10.93 0.72 -2.65
N GLY A 38 11.74 -0.11 -3.26
CA GLY A 38 12.82 -0.83 -2.58
C GLY A 38 13.65 -1.55 -3.63
N VAL A 39 14.60 -2.37 -3.19
CA VAL A 39 15.48 -3.09 -4.10
C VAL A 39 14.67 -4.00 -5.02
N ASP A 40 13.72 -4.73 -4.45
CA ASP A 40 12.89 -5.68 -5.20
C ASP A 40 11.40 -5.40 -5.04
N THR A 41 11.03 -4.26 -4.46
CA THR A 41 9.64 -3.89 -4.23
C THR A 41 9.26 -2.71 -5.12
N GLU A 42 8.16 -2.85 -5.85
CA GLU A 42 7.69 -1.79 -6.72
C GLU A 42 6.16 -1.85 -6.82
N GLY A 43 5.53 -0.70 -6.65
CA GLY A 43 4.08 -0.61 -6.78
C GLY A 43 3.51 0.64 -6.11
N ASP A 44 2.19 0.62 -5.95
CA ASP A 44 1.47 1.73 -5.33
C ASP A 44 0.23 1.24 -4.61
N TRP A 45 -0.39 2.15 -3.88
CA TRP A 45 -1.62 1.87 -3.16
C TRP A 45 -2.43 3.16 -2.98
N GLY A 46 -3.70 3.02 -2.72
CA GLY A 46 -4.56 4.17 -2.51
C GLY A 46 -5.89 3.83 -1.87
N ILE A 47 -6.47 4.84 -1.23
CA ILE A 47 -7.78 4.77 -0.62
C ILE A 47 -8.63 5.85 -1.26
N SER A 48 -9.86 5.51 -1.64
CA SER A 48 -10.80 6.47 -2.20
C SER A 48 -12.17 6.29 -1.56
N GLU A 49 -12.96 7.35 -1.56
CA GLU A 49 -14.34 7.27 -1.15
C GLU A 49 -15.20 7.13 -2.40
N GLU A 50 -16.10 6.17 -2.37
CA GLU A 50 -17.05 5.96 -3.46
C GLU A 50 -18.46 6.27 -2.94
N GLU A 51 -19.21 7.00 -3.73
CA GLU A 51 -20.60 7.28 -3.44
C GLU A 51 -21.47 6.22 -4.13
N ASP A 52 -22.47 5.76 -3.42
CA ASP A 52 -23.42 4.79 -3.96
C ASP A 52 -24.46 5.47 -4.86
#